data_55935eb23b3bf6aca2a41524282a1b81
#
_entry.id   55935eb23b3bf6aca2a41524282a1b81
#
_cell.length_a   1.000
_cell.length_b   1.000
_cell.length_c   1.000
_cell.angle_alpha   90.00
_cell.angle_beta   90.00
_cell.angle_gamma   90.00
#
_symmetry.space_group_name_H-M   'P 1'
#
loop_
_entity.id
_entity.type
_entity.pdbx_description
1 polymer ?
#
loop_
_entity_poly.entity_id
_entity_poly.type
_entity_poly.pdbx_seq_one_letter_code
_entity_poly.pdbx_strand_id
1 'polypeptide(L)'
;IRTDKQPGNHPDFVLAMKYLQPREMMVKTVLQGYGTVGNDTPVPPWHPLYNSSLAPRPMDLDKAKFHLKKAGMAGSSVEIITTPNIEGAVEGGQLIQQIAAGAGLKVNVRRVPYDGYWASHWMKDPIGYGSINPRPTLDMLFSQFYLSTASNNESGWKNPQFDQLVVAARGERDQATRKQMYGDMQHLIYDHCGTLVPIFVSSMDGYSKKVKGVEPWPSGMMMGYRFHEFAWLSA
;
A
#
# COMPACT_ATOMS: atom_id res chain seq x y z
N ILE A 1 -1.96 -6.26 6.37
CA ILE A 1 -1.90 -7.40 7.32
C ILE A 1 -1.56 -6.86 8.70
N ARG A 2 -2.35 -7.22 9.69
CA ARG A 2 -2.11 -6.84 11.08
C ARG A 2 -0.97 -7.67 11.67
N THR A 3 0.14 -7.02 12.04
CA THR A 3 1.31 -7.69 12.65
C THR A 3 1.15 -7.93 14.14
N ASP A 4 0.13 -7.35 14.76
CA ASP A 4 -0.26 -7.57 16.16
C ASP A 4 -1.32 -8.67 16.32
N LYS A 5 -1.70 -9.35 15.22
CA LYS A 5 -2.69 -10.43 15.18
C LYS A 5 -2.20 -11.63 14.38
N GLN A 6 -2.72 -12.81 14.73
CA GLN A 6 -2.52 -14.02 13.91
C GLN A 6 -3.23 -13.85 12.55
N PRO A 7 -2.65 -14.33 11.44
CA PRO A 7 -1.32 -14.94 11.32
C PRO A 7 -0.20 -13.91 11.03
N GLY A 8 -0.53 -12.62 10.94
CA GLY A 8 0.42 -11.54 10.55
C GLY A 8 1.51 -11.24 11.60
N ASN A 9 1.34 -11.71 12.84
CA ASN A 9 2.40 -11.63 13.86
C ASN A 9 3.60 -12.55 13.58
N HIS A 10 3.52 -13.40 12.54
CA HIS A 10 4.64 -14.18 12.05
C HIS A 10 5.28 -13.48 10.84
N PRO A 11 6.55 -13.00 10.93
CA PRO A 11 7.16 -12.25 9.82
C PRO A 11 7.23 -13.02 8.51
N ASP A 12 7.48 -14.32 8.54
CA ASP A 12 7.50 -15.14 7.33
C ASP A 12 6.12 -15.26 6.67
N PHE A 13 5.01 -15.19 7.43
CA PHE A 13 3.69 -15.11 6.81
C PHE A 13 3.52 -13.80 6.02
N VAL A 14 3.94 -12.67 6.59
CA VAL A 14 3.90 -11.39 5.89
C VAL A 14 4.75 -11.41 4.62
N LEU A 15 5.95 -11.97 4.69
CA LEU A 15 6.82 -12.14 3.51
C LEU A 15 6.21 -13.05 2.45
N ALA A 16 5.60 -14.16 2.84
CA ALA A 16 4.87 -15.02 1.91
C ALA A 16 3.80 -14.24 1.16
N MET A 17 2.98 -13.46 1.89
CA MET A 17 1.93 -12.65 1.30
C MET A 17 2.47 -11.54 0.38
N LYS A 18 3.65 -10.99 0.66
CA LYS A 18 4.34 -10.03 -0.22
C LYS A 18 4.80 -10.69 -1.53
N TYR A 19 5.27 -11.95 -1.49
CA TYR A 19 5.63 -12.71 -2.70
C TYR A 19 4.43 -13.23 -3.49
N LEU A 20 3.24 -13.31 -2.88
CA LEU A 20 2.01 -13.69 -3.57
C LEU A 20 1.34 -12.53 -4.34
N GLN A 21 1.87 -11.31 -4.27
CA GLN A 21 1.26 -10.16 -4.94
C GLN A 21 1.51 -10.17 -6.46
N PRO A 22 0.48 -10.33 -7.29
CA PRO A 22 0.61 -10.31 -8.77
C PRO A 22 0.57 -8.87 -9.31
N ARG A 23 1.54 -8.06 -8.93
CA ARG A 23 1.55 -6.60 -9.11
C ARG A 23 1.30 -6.15 -10.54
N GLU A 24 2.05 -6.71 -11.51
CA GLU A 24 1.89 -6.39 -12.93
C GLU A 24 0.52 -6.80 -13.46
N MET A 25 0.04 -7.97 -13.04
CA MET A 25 -1.29 -8.45 -13.42
C MET A 25 -2.37 -7.54 -12.84
N MET A 26 -2.26 -7.09 -11.60
CA MET A 26 -3.20 -6.15 -10.99
C MET A 26 -3.26 -4.84 -11.78
N VAL A 27 -2.12 -4.25 -12.14
CA VAL A 27 -2.10 -3.04 -12.95
C VAL A 27 -2.73 -3.29 -14.32
N LYS A 28 -2.38 -4.39 -14.98
CA LYS A 28 -2.83 -4.69 -16.34
C LYS A 28 -4.32 -5.04 -16.41
N THR A 29 -4.80 -5.93 -15.53
CA THR A 29 -6.16 -6.51 -15.66
C THR A 29 -7.19 -5.87 -14.76
N VAL A 30 -6.80 -5.44 -13.54
CA VAL A 30 -7.71 -4.82 -12.59
C VAL A 30 -7.79 -3.31 -12.85
N LEU A 31 -6.64 -2.65 -12.98
CA LEU A 31 -6.59 -1.21 -13.22
C LEU A 31 -6.57 -0.84 -14.71
N GLN A 32 -6.67 -1.80 -15.63
CA GLN A 32 -6.68 -1.59 -17.09
C GLN A 32 -5.50 -0.70 -17.58
N GLY A 33 -4.36 -0.77 -16.88
CA GLY A 33 -3.18 0.04 -17.16
C GLY A 33 -3.15 1.40 -16.43
N TYR A 34 -4.23 1.78 -15.74
CA TYR A 34 -4.29 3.06 -15.00
C TYR A 34 -3.73 2.92 -13.59
N GLY A 35 -2.44 2.63 -13.51
CA GLY A 35 -1.73 2.48 -12.25
C GLY A 35 -0.24 2.20 -12.47
N THR A 36 0.48 2.14 -11.36
CA THR A 36 1.90 1.82 -11.33
C THR A 36 2.15 0.70 -10.33
N VAL A 37 3.09 -0.19 -10.66
CA VAL A 37 3.51 -1.26 -9.75
C VAL A 37 4.13 -0.67 -8.50
N GLY A 38 3.68 -1.13 -7.34
CA GLY A 38 4.26 -0.83 -6.04
C GLY A 38 5.34 -1.84 -5.66
N ASN A 39 6.09 -1.53 -4.62
CA ASN A 39 7.17 -2.38 -4.10
C ASN A 39 7.16 -2.43 -2.56
N ASP A 40 5.98 -2.64 -1.96
CA ASP A 40 5.78 -2.73 -0.50
C ASP A 40 6.32 -1.51 0.29
N THR A 41 6.41 -0.36 -0.36
CA THR A 41 6.68 0.94 0.24
C THR A 41 5.59 1.92 -0.19
N PRO A 42 5.11 2.81 0.70
CA PRO A 42 4.06 3.77 0.34
C PRO A 42 4.57 4.97 -0.47
N VAL A 43 5.86 5.00 -0.77
CA VAL A 43 6.50 6.07 -1.53
C VAL A 43 6.54 5.67 -2.99
N PRO A 44 5.84 6.38 -3.89
CA PRO A 44 5.81 6.02 -5.30
C PRO A 44 7.11 6.35 -6.03
N PRO A 45 7.44 5.67 -7.15
CA PRO A 45 8.71 5.84 -7.87
C PRO A 45 9.02 7.26 -8.37
N TRP A 46 8.00 8.08 -8.59
CA TRP A 46 8.16 9.48 -9.04
C TRP A 46 8.40 10.47 -7.89
N HIS A 47 8.32 10.01 -6.64
CA HIS A 47 8.55 10.89 -5.49
C HIS A 47 10.06 11.19 -5.35
N PRO A 48 10.48 12.46 -5.09
CA PRO A 48 11.90 12.82 -5.00
C PRO A 48 12.71 12.06 -3.96
N LEU A 49 12.03 11.60 -2.89
CA LEU A 49 12.64 10.82 -1.81
C LEU A 49 12.38 9.31 -1.95
N TYR A 50 11.96 8.83 -3.13
CA TYR A 50 11.83 7.40 -3.37
C TYR A 50 13.18 6.69 -3.24
N ASN A 51 13.20 5.57 -2.54
CA ASN A 51 14.39 4.76 -2.41
C ASN A 51 14.50 3.76 -3.58
N SER A 52 15.24 4.15 -4.62
CA SER A 52 15.46 3.31 -5.80
C SER A 52 16.41 2.13 -5.58
N SER A 53 17.06 2.02 -4.40
CA SER A 53 17.92 0.88 -4.06
C SER A 53 17.15 -0.35 -3.57
N LEU A 54 15.85 -0.20 -3.27
CA LEU A 54 15.00 -1.32 -2.90
C LEU A 54 14.83 -2.27 -4.08
N ALA A 55 15.30 -3.51 -3.93
CA ALA A 55 15.17 -4.52 -4.97
C ALA A 55 13.68 -4.75 -5.30
N PRO A 56 13.29 -4.84 -6.58
CA PRO A 56 11.95 -5.23 -6.95
C PRO A 56 11.59 -6.58 -6.33
N ARG A 57 10.36 -6.68 -5.79
CA ARG A 57 9.84 -7.95 -5.27
C ARG A 57 8.78 -8.51 -6.23
N PRO A 58 9.20 -9.27 -7.26
CA PRO A 58 8.26 -9.92 -8.16
C PRO A 58 7.45 -10.99 -7.42
N MET A 59 6.31 -11.38 -8.01
CA MET A 59 5.59 -12.57 -7.55
C MET A 59 6.48 -13.80 -7.69
N ASP A 60 6.55 -14.61 -6.61
CA ASP A 60 7.41 -15.79 -6.55
C ASP A 60 6.74 -16.87 -5.67
N LEU A 61 6.15 -17.87 -6.32
CA LEU A 61 5.43 -18.95 -5.62
C LEU A 61 6.35 -19.84 -4.78
N ASP A 62 7.59 -20.02 -5.19
CA ASP A 62 8.51 -20.89 -4.44
C ASP A 62 9.00 -20.21 -3.18
N LYS A 63 9.31 -18.92 -3.24
CA LYS A 63 9.57 -18.12 -2.04
C LYS A 63 8.34 -18.03 -1.14
N ALA A 64 7.15 -17.85 -1.70
CA ALA A 64 5.92 -17.87 -0.91
C ALA A 64 5.73 -19.18 -0.18
N LYS A 65 5.89 -20.34 -0.85
CA LYS A 65 5.85 -21.67 -0.23
C LYS A 65 6.87 -21.82 0.88
N PHE A 66 8.12 -21.40 0.64
CA PHE A 66 9.18 -21.46 1.63
C PHE A 66 8.80 -20.70 2.91
N HIS A 67 8.35 -19.47 2.75
CA HIS A 67 7.96 -18.63 3.89
C HIS A 67 6.67 -19.11 4.57
N LEU A 68 5.67 -19.63 3.82
CA LEU A 68 4.49 -20.27 4.42
C LEU A 68 4.88 -21.47 5.28
N LYS A 69 5.81 -22.29 4.80
CA LYS A 69 6.31 -23.44 5.59
C LYS A 69 7.00 -22.97 6.86
N LYS A 70 7.87 -21.96 6.80
CA LYS A 70 8.53 -21.37 7.98
C LYS A 70 7.55 -20.77 8.98
N ALA A 71 6.47 -20.19 8.49
CA ALA A 71 5.38 -19.65 9.32
C ALA A 71 4.46 -20.73 9.91
N GLY A 72 4.63 -22.02 9.56
CA GLY A 72 3.70 -23.08 9.94
C GLY A 72 2.31 -22.96 9.27
N MET A 73 2.22 -22.23 8.17
CA MET A 73 0.97 -21.90 7.48
C MET A 73 0.75 -22.69 6.19
N ALA A 74 1.63 -23.63 5.85
CA ALA A 74 1.44 -24.50 4.69
C ALA A 74 0.15 -25.35 4.86
N GLY A 75 -0.72 -25.32 3.87
CA GLY A 75 -2.04 -25.99 3.89
C GLY A 75 -3.12 -25.28 4.74
N SER A 76 -2.79 -24.15 5.33
CA SER A 76 -3.73 -23.38 6.15
C SER A 76 -4.71 -22.56 5.31
N SER A 77 -5.72 -22.01 5.98
CA SER A 77 -6.70 -21.09 5.39
C SER A 77 -6.66 -19.73 6.09
N VAL A 78 -6.78 -18.66 5.29
CA VAL A 78 -6.91 -17.28 5.79
C VAL A 78 -8.07 -16.58 5.11
N GLU A 79 -8.62 -15.56 5.75
CA GLU A 79 -9.64 -14.69 5.20
C GLU A 79 -9.06 -13.32 4.87
N ILE A 80 -9.39 -12.79 3.70
CA ILE A 80 -9.09 -11.41 3.29
C ILE A 80 -10.41 -10.65 3.17
N ILE A 81 -10.52 -9.55 3.90
CA ILE A 81 -11.71 -8.68 3.84
C ILE A 81 -11.53 -7.66 2.73
N THR A 82 -12.53 -7.56 1.86
CA THR A 82 -12.56 -6.61 0.75
C THR A 82 -13.86 -5.82 0.75
N THR A 83 -13.84 -4.66 0.10
CA THR A 83 -15.03 -3.83 -0.11
C THR A 83 -15.00 -3.21 -1.51
N PRO A 84 -16.16 -3.02 -2.17
CA PRO A 84 -16.21 -2.57 -3.56
C PRO A 84 -15.74 -1.12 -3.79
N ASN A 85 -15.74 -0.29 -2.74
CA ASN A 85 -15.38 1.12 -2.88
C ASN A 85 -13.88 1.41 -2.67
N ILE A 86 -13.08 0.37 -2.44
CA ILE A 86 -11.63 0.46 -2.56
C ILE A 86 -11.26 -0.11 -3.93
N GLU A 87 -10.76 0.75 -4.80
CA GLU A 87 -10.47 0.39 -6.19
C GLU A 87 -9.49 -0.78 -6.28
N GLY A 88 -9.90 -1.81 -7.02
CA GLY A 88 -9.13 -3.03 -7.21
C GLY A 88 -9.08 -3.98 -6.01
N ALA A 89 -9.76 -3.70 -4.89
CA ALA A 89 -9.67 -4.54 -3.69
C ALA A 89 -10.34 -5.91 -3.87
N VAL A 90 -11.52 -5.94 -4.48
CA VAL A 90 -12.27 -7.20 -4.68
C VAL A 90 -11.54 -8.07 -5.69
N GLU A 91 -11.21 -7.52 -6.84
CA GLU A 91 -10.54 -8.21 -7.94
C GLU A 91 -9.11 -8.63 -7.55
N GLY A 92 -8.39 -7.74 -6.85
CA GLY A 92 -7.07 -8.05 -6.30
C GLY A 92 -7.11 -9.19 -5.28
N GLY A 93 -8.12 -9.19 -4.40
CA GLY A 93 -8.35 -10.30 -3.47
C GLY A 93 -8.60 -11.62 -4.18
N GLN A 94 -9.41 -11.63 -5.25
CA GLN A 94 -9.70 -12.82 -6.06
C GLN A 94 -8.45 -13.32 -6.80
N LEU A 95 -7.62 -12.42 -7.34
CA LEU A 95 -6.34 -12.81 -7.94
C LEU A 95 -5.41 -13.46 -6.91
N ILE A 96 -5.28 -12.88 -5.72
CA ILE A 96 -4.48 -13.47 -4.64
C ILE A 96 -5.04 -14.85 -4.23
N GLN A 97 -6.35 -15.00 -4.17
CA GLN A 97 -7.01 -16.30 -3.87
C GLN A 97 -6.59 -17.39 -4.86
N GLN A 98 -6.60 -17.08 -6.16
CA GLN A 98 -6.21 -18.03 -7.20
C GLN A 98 -4.71 -18.38 -7.11
N ILE A 99 -3.86 -17.37 -6.94
CA ILE A 99 -2.40 -17.55 -6.92
C ILE A 99 -1.94 -18.26 -5.66
N ALA A 100 -2.50 -17.92 -4.50
CA ALA A 100 -2.12 -18.49 -3.21
C ALA A 100 -2.37 -20.00 -3.13
N ALA A 101 -3.37 -20.50 -3.86
CA ALA A 101 -3.62 -21.94 -3.98
C ALA A 101 -2.41 -22.70 -4.53
N GLY A 102 -1.69 -22.10 -5.52
CA GLY A 102 -0.45 -22.64 -6.06
C GLY A 102 0.71 -22.66 -5.05
N ALA A 103 0.66 -21.85 -4.01
CA ALA A 103 1.63 -21.85 -2.91
C ALA A 103 1.18 -22.69 -1.71
N GLY A 104 0.01 -23.35 -1.78
CA GLY A 104 -0.52 -24.17 -0.69
C GLY A 104 -1.20 -23.38 0.43
N LEU A 105 -1.61 -22.14 0.16
CA LEU A 105 -2.42 -21.34 1.08
C LEU A 105 -3.84 -21.17 0.53
N LYS A 106 -4.85 -21.56 1.30
CA LYS A 106 -6.24 -21.30 0.95
C LYS A 106 -6.63 -19.89 1.39
N VAL A 107 -6.91 -19.01 0.43
CA VAL A 107 -7.42 -17.67 0.70
C VAL A 107 -8.92 -17.64 0.45
N ASN A 108 -9.68 -17.19 1.43
CA ASN A 108 -11.11 -16.91 1.32
C ASN A 108 -11.29 -15.39 1.23
N VAL A 109 -11.89 -14.92 0.16
CA VAL A 109 -12.19 -13.49 -0.01
C VAL A 109 -13.60 -13.23 0.49
N ARG A 110 -13.71 -12.43 1.54
CA ARG A 110 -14.99 -11.98 2.07
C ARG A 110 -15.24 -10.52 1.65
N ARG A 111 -16.17 -10.37 0.72
CA ARG A 111 -16.65 -9.05 0.30
C ARG A 111 -17.69 -8.55 1.31
N VAL A 112 -17.45 -7.38 1.89
CA VAL A 112 -18.37 -6.71 2.81
C VAL A 112 -18.88 -5.41 2.20
N PRO A 113 -20.07 -4.91 2.61
CA PRO A 113 -20.56 -3.61 2.18
C PRO A 113 -19.59 -2.48 2.55
N TYR A 114 -19.59 -1.42 1.76
CA TYR A 114 -18.78 -0.23 2.06
C TYR A 114 -19.25 0.46 3.35
N ASP A 115 -20.58 0.54 3.52
CA ASP A 115 -21.16 1.11 4.71
C ASP A 115 -20.70 0.36 5.95
N GLY A 116 -20.07 1.10 6.85
CA GLY A 116 -19.49 0.55 8.05
C GLY A 116 -18.11 -0.12 7.88
N TYR A 117 -17.56 -0.25 6.68
CA TYR A 117 -16.24 -0.87 6.46
C TYR A 117 -15.15 -0.27 7.36
N TRP A 118 -15.00 1.04 7.31
CA TRP A 118 -14.00 1.76 8.09
C TRP A 118 -14.22 1.64 9.61
N ALA A 119 -15.47 1.57 10.04
CA ALA A 119 -15.81 1.45 11.46
C ALA A 119 -15.73 0.01 11.99
N SER A 120 -16.00 -1.01 11.15
CA SER A 120 -16.19 -2.39 11.61
C SER A 120 -15.10 -3.35 11.19
N HIS A 121 -14.37 -3.07 10.10
CA HIS A 121 -13.39 -3.97 9.49
C HIS A 121 -11.99 -3.40 9.43
N TRP A 122 -11.85 -2.17 8.91
CA TRP A 122 -10.55 -1.52 8.78
C TRP A 122 -9.82 -1.46 10.12
N MET A 123 -8.55 -1.85 10.14
CA MET A 123 -7.71 -1.99 11.33
C MET A 123 -8.22 -3.00 12.38
N LYS A 124 -9.31 -3.70 12.15
CA LYS A 124 -9.88 -4.68 13.08
C LYS A 124 -9.69 -6.10 12.62
N ASP A 125 -9.86 -6.37 11.33
CA ASP A 125 -9.63 -7.70 10.78
C ASP A 125 -8.14 -7.98 10.59
N PRO A 126 -7.69 -9.25 10.65
CA PRO A 126 -6.27 -9.60 10.51
C PRO A 126 -5.70 -9.24 9.14
N ILE A 127 -6.49 -9.39 8.08
CA ILE A 127 -6.08 -9.10 6.70
C ILE A 127 -7.23 -8.37 6.00
N GLY A 128 -6.95 -7.21 5.47
CA GLY A 128 -7.93 -6.41 4.74
C GLY A 128 -7.26 -5.43 3.78
N TYR A 129 -8.08 -4.75 3.02
CA TYR A 129 -7.63 -3.70 2.11
C TYR A 129 -7.75 -2.32 2.76
N GLY A 130 -6.81 -1.46 2.44
CA GLY A 130 -6.83 -0.04 2.76
C GLY A 130 -6.54 0.81 1.53
N SER A 131 -6.80 2.08 1.63
CA SER A 131 -6.46 3.07 0.61
C SER A 131 -5.89 4.31 1.30
N ILE A 132 -4.68 4.67 0.92
CA ILE A 132 -3.99 5.84 1.48
C ILE A 132 -3.85 6.88 0.37
N ASN A 133 -4.52 7.99 0.54
CA ASN A 133 -4.37 9.13 -0.37
C ASN A 133 -2.99 9.78 -0.20
N PRO A 134 -2.43 10.41 -1.23
CA PRO A 134 -1.17 11.14 -1.15
C PRO A 134 -1.16 12.17 0.00
N ARG A 135 -0.01 12.38 0.59
CA ARG A 135 0.23 13.42 1.59
C ARG A 135 1.25 14.43 1.04
N PRO A 136 1.13 15.71 1.41
CA PRO A 136 2.06 16.75 0.94
C PRO A 136 3.53 16.46 1.24
N THR A 137 3.81 15.76 2.31
CA THR A 137 5.18 15.38 2.71
C THR A 137 5.24 13.93 3.18
N LEU A 138 6.42 13.30 3.08
CA LEU A 138 6.64 11.97 3.64
C LEU A 138 6.56 11.96 5.17
N ASP A 139 6.91 13.06 5.83
CA ASP A 139 6.73 13.17 7.29
C ASP A 139 5.26 13.00 7.66
N MET A 140 4.35 13.68 6.97
CA MET A 140 2.90 13.51 7.20
C MET A 140 2.45 12.08 6.93
N LEU A 141 2.89 11.48 5.82
CA LEU A 141 2.54 10.11 5.47
C LEU A 141 3.00 9.12 6.55
N PHE A 142 4.26 9.20 6.93
CA PHE A 142 4.86 8.27 7.90
C PHE A 142 4.31 8.49 9.31
N SER A 143 4.09 9.75 9.71
CA SER A 143 3.54 10.07 11.03
C SER A 143 2.09 9.63 11.18
N GLN A 144 1.29 9.71 10.13
CA GLN A 144 -0.13 9.35 10.20
C GLN A 144 -0.40 7.84 10.11
N PHE A 145 0.47 7.08 9.40
CA PHE A 145 0.16 5.69 9.05
C PHE A 145 1.20 4.66 9.50
N TYR A 146 2.42 5.07 9.86
CA TYR A 146 3.51 4.12 10.11
C TYR A 146 4.18 4.24 11.48
N LEU A 147 4.07 5.38 12.18
CA LEU A 147 4.55 5.47 13.57
C LEU A 147 3.85 4.42 14.44
N SER A 148 4.59 3.89 15.41
CA SER A 148 4.04 2.92 16.38
C SER A 148 2.83 3.45 17.15
N THR A 149 2.71 4.77 17.28
CA THR A 149 1.63 5.48 17.97
C THR A 149 0.58 6.08 17.04
N ALA A 150 0.73 5.90 15.71
CA ALA A 150 -0.19 6.49 14.75
C ALA A 150 -1.58 5.85 14.84
N SER A 151 -2.61 6.69 14.94
CA SER A 151 -4.01 6.24 15.01
C SER A 151 -4.48 5.49 13.77
N ASN A 152 -3.85 5.74 12.63
CA ASN A 152 -4.16 5.09 11.35
C ASN A 152 -3.11 4.06 10.94
N ASN A 153 -2.35 3.49 11.89
CA ASN A 153 -1.42 2.42 11.60
C ASN A 153 -2.16 1.11 11.27
N GLU A 154 -2.48 0.94 9.99
CA GLU A 154 -3.30 -0.18 9.49
C GLU A 154 -2.72 -1.55 9.84
N SER A 155 -1.41 -1.67 9.82
CA SER A 155 -0.74 -2.94 10.09
C SER A 155 -0.54 -3.25 11.58
N GLY A 156 -0.73 -2.27 12.46
CA GLY A 156 -0.36 -2.41 13.87
C GLY A 156 1.14 -2.63 14.11
N TRP A 157 1.95 -2.41 13.06
CA TRP A 157 3.40 -2.56 13.12
C TRP A 157 4.03 -1.52 14.05
N LYS A 158 4.99 -1.98 14.87
CA LYS A 158 5.73 -1.13 15.79
C LYS A 158 7.22 -1.33 15.60
N ASN A 159 7.92 -0.23 15.33
CA ASN A 159 9.37 -0.27 15.14
C ASN A 159 10.02 0.98 15.75
N PRO A 160 10.71 0.85 16.90
CA PRO A 160 11.34 2.00 17.56
C PRO A 160 12.39 2.71 16.71
N GLN A 161 13.13 1.98 15.86
CA GLN A 161 14.11 2.58 14.94
C GLN A 161 13.42 3.46 13.90
N PHE A 162 12.30 3.00 13.36
CA PHE A 162 11.49 3.79 12.44
C PHE A 162 10.96 5.07 13.11
N ASP A 163 10.42 4.93 14.32
CA ASP A 163 9.89 6.07 15.09
C ASP A 163 10.98 7.13 15.35
N GLN A 164 12.19 6.70 15.73
CA GLN A 164 13.35 7.57 15.94
C GLN A 164 13.75 8.30 14.64
N LEU A 165 13.79 7.58 13.50
CA LEU A 165 14.13 8.16 12.21
C LEU A 165 13.13 9.22 11.78
N VAL A 166 11.83 9.01 11.98
CA VAL A 166 10.79 10.01 11.66
C VAL A 166 11.03 11.30 12.44
N VAL A 167 11.31 11.21 13.75
CA VAL A 167 11.58 12.38 14.58
C VAL A 167 12.88 13.07 14.18
N ALA A 168 13.95 12.30 13.96
CA ALA A 168 15.26 12.85 13.59
C ALA A 168 15.23 13.57 12.23
N ALA A 169 14.55 13.01 11.22
CA ALA A 169 14.46 13.57 9.88
C ALA A 169 13.76 14.95 9.83
N ARG A 170 12.93 15.28 10.82
CA ARG A 170 12.31 16.59 10.93
C ARG A 170 13.32 17.70 11.22
N GLY A 171 14.30 17.41 12.06
CA GLY A 171 15.34 18.35 12.44
C GLY A 171 16.55 18.38 11.51
N GLU A 172 16.69 17.39 10.61
CA GLU A 172 17.84 17.27 9.73
C GLU A 172 17.79 18.34 8.61
N ARG A 173 18.86 19.13 8.52
CA ARG A 173 18.99 20.22 7.54
C ARG A 173 19.80 19.81 6.32
N ASP A 174 20.72 18.87 6.48
CA ASP A 174 21.46 18.32 5.34
C ASP A 174 20.56 17.45 4.48
N GLN A 175 20.36 17.83 3.21
CA GLN A 175 19.42 17.17 2.32
C GLN A 175 19.84 15.74 1.96
N ALA A 176 21.15 15.46 1.89
CA ALA A 176 21.65 14.14 1.57
C ALA A 176 21.39 13.17 2.74
N THR A 177 21.74 13.58 3.96
CA THR A 177 21.49 12.84 5.19
C THR A 177 19.98 12.61 5.38
N ARG A 178 19.18 13.65 5.18
CA ARG A 178 17.71 13.53 5.28
C ARG A 178 17.12 12.56 4.26
N LYS A 179 17.61 12.60 3.02
CA LYS A 179 17.21 11.62 1.99
C LYS A 179 17.58 10.19 2.39
N GLN A 180 18.76 10.00 2.96
CA GLN A 180 19.18 8.69 3.48
C GLN A 180 18.24 8.20 4.58
N MET A 181 17.90 9.04 5.57
CA MET A 181 16.96 8.69 6.64
C MET A 181 15.60 8.24 6.07
N TYR A 182 15.06 8.93 5.07
CA TYR A 182 13.82 8.51 4.40
C TYR A 182 14.01 7.21 3.60
N GLY A 183 15.18 6.97 3.07
CA GLY A 183 15.54 5.70 2.43
C GLY A 183 15.55 4.54 3.41
N ASP A 184 16.15 4.75 4.59
CA ASP A 184 16.20 3.75 5.66
C ASP A 184 14.81 3.42 6.22
N MET A 185 13.95 4.44 6.38
CA MET A 185 12.55 4.24 6.77
C MET A 185 11.78 3.40 5.75
N GLN A 186 11.99 3.64 4.45
CA GLN A 186 11.39 2.82 3.40
C GLN A 186 11.89 1.38 3.43
N HIS A 187 13.17 1.16 3.73
CA HIS A 187 13.75 -0.18 3.91
C HIS A 187 13.06 -0.93 5.06
N LEU A 188 12.89 -0.28 6.21
CA LEU A 188 12.21 -0.88 7.36
C LEU A 188 10.75 -1.27 7.04
N ILE A 189 10.03 -0.41 6.30
CA ILE A 189 8.66 -0.72 5.85
C ILE A 189 8.68 -1.92 4.88
N TYR A 190 9.55 -1.86 3.88
CA TYR A 190 9.68 -2.90 2.86
C TYR A 190 9.93 -4.28 3.46
N ASP A 191 10.81 -4.37 4.46
CA ASP A 191 11.20 -5.64 5.06
C ASP A 191 10.24 -6.11 6.15
N HIS A 192 9.76 -5.22 7.01
CA HIS A 192 9.16 -5.61 8.28
C HIS A 192 7.70 -5.20 8.47
N CYS A 193 7.20 -4.23 7.71
CA CYS A 193 5.83 -3.76 7.88
C CYS A 193 4.81 -4.73 7.29
N GLY A 194 3.67 -4.86 7.96
CA GLY A 194 2.53 -5.65 7.47
C GLY A 194 1.72 -4.97 6.37
N THR A 195 2.01 -3.70 6.06
CA THR A 195 1.38 -3.02 4.93
C THR A 195 2.05 -3.45 3.63
N LEU A 196 1.27 -4.10 2.77
CA LEU A 196 1.67 -4.46 1.42
C LEU A 196 1.18 -3.38 0.47
N VAL A 197 2.08 -2.84 -0.34
CA VAL A 197 1.73 -1.84 -1.37
C VAL A 197 2.01 -2.46 -2.74
N PRO A 198 1.05 -3.22 -3.29
CA PRO A 198 1.25 -3.89 -4.58
C PRO A 198 1.17 -2.94 -5.76
N ILE A 199 0.36 -1.90 -5.66
CA ILE A 199 0.06 -0.96 -6.75
C ILE A 199 -0.16 0.46 -6.23
N PHE A 200 0.08 1.43 -7.09
CA PHE A 200 -0.40 2.80 -6.99
C PHE A 200 -1.47 3.03 -8.05
N VAL A 201 -2.66 3.40 -7.62
CA VAL A 201 -3.79 3.67 -8.51
C VAL A 201 -3.67 5.07 -9.10
N SER A 202 -3.87 5.22 -10.40
CA SER A 202 -3.94 6.52 -11.05
C SER A 202 -5.33 7.11 -10.86
N SER A 203 -5.42 8.30 -10.31
CA SER A 203 -6.67 9.06 -10.29
C SER A 203 -6.98 9.60 -11.68
N MET A 204 -8.22 9.49 -12.13
CA MET A 204 -8.66 9.95 -13.44
C MET A 204 -9.71 11.02 -13.29
N ASP A 205 -9.50 12.16 -13.95
CA ASP A 205 -10.48 13.24 -14.03
C ASP A 205 -11.07 13.31 -15.42
N GLY A 206 -12.40 13.46 -15.49
CA GLY A 206 -13.12 13.69 -16.73
C GLY A 206 -13.73 15.10 -16.77
N TYR A 207 -13.49 15.84 -17.86
CA TYR A 207 -14.06 17.17 -18.02
C TYR A 207 -14.40 17.48 -19.49
N SER A 208 -15.33 18.41 -19.68
CA SER A 208 -15.71 18.87 -21.01
C SER A 208 -14.56 19.57 -21.73
N LYS A 209 -14.48 19.43 -23.05
CA LYS A 209 -13.53 20.17 -23.90
C LYS A 209 -13.60 21.69 -23.75
N LYS A 210 -14.72 22.21 -23.26
CA LYS A 210 -14.90 23.64 -22.95
C LYS A 210 -14.18 24.09 -21.68
N VAL A 211 -13.84 23.16 -20.77
CA VAL A 211 -13.05 23.45 -19.59
C VAL A 211 -11.58 23.53 -19.98
N LYS A 212 -10.94 24.61 -19.61
CA LYS A 212 -9.51 24.90 -19.87
C LYS A 212 -8.77 25.09 -18.55
N GLY A 213 -7.43 25.06 -18.60
CA GLY A 213 -6.56 25.24 -17.43
C GLY A 213 -6.44 24.02 -16.52
N VAL A 214 -7.03 22.87 -16.90
CA VAL A 214 -6.86 21.62 -16.15
C VAL A 214 -5.61 20.89 -16.65
N GLU A 215 -4.72 20.58 -15.72
CA GLU A 215 -3.47 19.87 -15.96
C GLU A 215 -3.33 18.66 -15.02
N PRO A 216 -2.60 17.60 -15.40
CA PRO A 216 -2.27 16.51 -14.49
C PRO A 216 -1.57 17.01 -13.23
N TRP A 217 -2.04 16.59 -12.06
CA TRP A 217 -1.48 17.03 -10.78
C TRP A 217 -1.10 15.82 -9.91
N PRO A 218 0.16 15.73 -9.44
CA PRO A 218 0.63 14.55 -8.72
C PRO A 218 -0.02 14.32 -7.35
N SER A 219 -0.62 15.36 -6.76
CA SER A 219 -1.19 15.29 -5.41
C SER A 219 -2.63 14.81 -5.34
N GLY A 220 -3.22 14.35 -6.44
CA GLY A 220 -4.56 13.76 -6.44
C GLY A 220 -5.51 14.34 -7.48
N MET A 221 -6.76 13.88 -7.43
CA MET A 221 -7.82 14.24 -8.36
C MET A 221 -8.07 15.75 -8.40
N MET A 222 -8.58 16.23 -9.54
CA MET A 222 -9.01 17.60 -9.72
C MET A 222 -7.95 18.63 -9.29
N MET A 223 -6.68 18.39 -9.72
CA MET A 223 -5.53 19.24 -9.37
C MET A 223 -5.34 19.37 -7.84
N GLY A 224 -5.45 18.26 -7.10
CA GLY A 224 -5.39 18.26 -5.64
C GLY A 224 -6.60 18.95 -4.99
N TYR A 225 -7.76 18.83 -5.62
CA TYR A 225 -9.03 19.51 -5.26
C TYR A 225 -9.00 21.03 -5.40
N ARG A 226 -8.06 21.59 -6.15
CA ARG A 226 -7.89 23.01 -6.37
C ARG A 226 -8.21 23.47 -7.81
N PHE A 227 -8.86 22.61 -8.61
CA PHE A 227 -9.17 22.93 -10.03
C PHE A 227 -9.89 24.28 -10.20
N HIS A 228 -10.71 24.68 -9.26
CA HIS A 228 -11.45 25.93 -9.26
C HIS A 228 -10.57 27.20 -9.24
N GLU A 229 -9.29 27.06 -8.86
CA GLU A 229 -8.31 28.16 -8.88
C GLU A 229 -7.68 28.35 -10.27
N PHE A 230 -7.76 27.32 -11.13
CA PHE A 230 -7.02 27.26 -12.39
C PHE A 230 -7.92 27.03 -13.61
N ALA A 231 -9.10 26.45 -13.42
CA ALA A 231 -9.99 26.09 -14.52
C ALA A 231 -10.92 27.23 -14.91
N TRP A 232 -11.18 27.37 -16.22
CA TRP A 232 -12.15 28.32 -16.77
C TRP A 232 -12.92 27.69 -17.93
N LEU A 233 -14.04 28.30 -18.31
CA LEU A 233 -14.80 27.90 -19.49
C LEU A 233 -14.35 28.71 -20.70
N SER A 234 -14.05 28.02 -21.81
CA SER A 234 -13.88 28.69 -23.09
C SER A 234 -15.28 29.15 -23.63
N ALA A 235 -15.33 30.31 -24.17
CA ALA A 235 -16.50 30.80 -24.89
C ALA A 235 -16.84 29.89 -26.07
#